data_c123ee574a7564c29792e47835de5e75
#
_entry.id   c123ee574a7564c29792e47835de5e75
#
_cell.length_a   1.000
_cell.length_b   1.000
_cell.length_c   1.000
_cell.angle_alpha   90.00
_cell.angle_beta   90.00
_cell.angle_gamma   90.00
#
_symmetry.space_group_name_H-M   'P 1'
#
loop_
_entity.id
_entity.type
_entity.pdbx_description
1 polymer ?
#
loop_
_entity_poly.entity_id
_entity_poly.type
_entity_poly.pdbx_seq_one_letter_code
_entity_poly.pdbx_strand_id
1 'polypeptide(L)'
;TLTINPAVDIFVNVARVEPTSKLRCSSPKRDPGGGGINVARVVHRLGGDVAAIYPTGGAIGKLLHRLLEREGIDSIVTPSHVETRENFTAFEEESGLQYRFVLPGSPLHRPEWEAMLEKLTGLPEKPRIVVASGSVPPGVPDDIYADMTRRARKLGAKMVIDTSGPSLSAALNE
;
A
#
# COMPACT_ATOMS: atom_id res chain seq x y z
N THR A 1 2.61 -2.21 10.12
CA THR A 1 2.02 -2.78 8.89
C THR A 1 3.02 -2.74 7.74
N LEU A 2 2.86 -3.59 6.73
CA LEU A 2 3.70 -3.66 5.52
C LEU A 2 2.85 -3.49 4.27
N THR A 3 3.30 -2.62 3.35
CA THR A 3 2.68 -2.42 2.04
C THR A 3 3.77 -2.43 0.97
N ILE A 4 3.89 -3.54 0.21
CA ILE A 4 4.95 -3.68 -0.80
C ILE A 4 4.66 -2.90 -2.09
N ASN A 5 3.40 -2.61 -2.38
CA ASN A 5 2.93 -1.90 -3.57
C ASN A 5 2.00 -0.72 -3.20
N PRO A 6 2.55 0.30 -2.53
CA PRO A 6 1.77 1.47 -2.10
C PRO A 6 1.30 2.29 -3.29
N ALA A 7 0.32 3.16 -3.07
CA ALA A 7 -0.23 4.04 -4.08
C ALA A 7 -0.68 5.38 -3.48
N VAL A 8 -0.90 6.37 -4.33
CA VAL A 8 -1.78 7.49 -4.03
C VAL A 8 -3.11 7.23 -4.74
N ASP A 9 -4.20 7.19 -3.99
CA ASP A 9 -5.54 6.99 -4.54
C ASP A 9 -6.17 8.34 -4.86
N ILE A 10 -6.56 8.55 -6.12
CA ILE A 10 -7.20 9.77 -6.62
C ILE A 10 -8.69 9.50 -6.80
N PHE A 11 -9.51 10.33 -6.17
CA PHE A 11 -10.97 10.27 -6.27
C PHE A 11 -11.50 11.55 -6.91
N VAL A 12 -12.41 11.40 -7.86
CA VAL A 12 -13.15 12.50 -8.49
C VAL A 12 -14.63 12.13 -8.62
N ASN A 13 -15.49 13.15 -8.68
CA ASN A 13 -16.87 12.98 -9.11
C ASN A 13 -17.00 13.42 -10.57
N VAL A 14 -17.91 12.78 -11.29
CA VAL A 14 -18.29 13.10 -12.65
C VAL A 14 -19.81 12.94 -12.77
N ALA A 15 -20.48 13.83 -13.48
CA ALA A 15 -21.95 13.73 -13.63
C ALA A 15 -22.34 12.41 -14.28
N ARG A 16 -21.71 12.07 -15.42
CA ARG A 16 -21.93 10.84 -16.17
C ARG A 16 -20.67 10.40 -16.90
N VAL A 17 -20.43 9.09 -16.97
CA VAL A 17 -19.33 8.49 -17.72
C VAL A 17 -19.81 8.15 -19.13
N GLU A 18 -19.34 8.91 -20.11
CA GLU A 18 -19.68 8.71 -21.53
C GLU A 18 -18.43 8.40 -22.35
N PRO A 19 -18.43 7.31 -23.13
CA PRO A 19 -17.33 7.02 -24.05
C PRO A 19 -17.11 8.18 -25.04
N THR A 20 -15.87 8.35 -25.47
CA THR A 20 -15.44 9.33 -26.48
C THR A 20 -15.63 10.82 -26.12
N SER A 21 -16.23 11.13 -24.98
CA SER A 21 -16.46 12.49 -24.48
C SER A 21 -15.33 12.94 -23.54
N LYS A 22 -15.10 14.27 -23.48
CA LYS A 22 -14.25 14.85 -22.41
C LYS A 22 -15.06 14.95 -21.13
N LEU A 23 -14.75 14.10 -20.17
CA LEU A 23 -15.44 14.10 -18.89
C LEU A 23 -14.84 15.19 -17.97
N ARG A 24 -15.68 16.13 -17.54
CA ARG A 24 -15.27 17.16 -16.60
C ARG A 24 -15.57 16.69 -15.18
N CYS A 25 -14.51 16.54 -14.40
CA CYS A 25 -14.59 16.02 -13.04
C CYS A 25 -14.50 17.14 -12.01
N SER A 26 -14.91 16.83 -10.77
CA SER A 26 -14.65 17.66 -9.58
C SER A 26 -13.15 17.83 -9.30
N SER A 27 -12.81 18.69 -8.35
CA SER A 27 -11.45 18.76 -7.82
C SER A 27 -11.04 17.40 -7.22
N PRO A 28 -9.84 16.89 -7.54
CA PRO A 28 -9.42 15.57 -7.09
C PRO A 28 -9.13 15.56 -5.59
N LYS A 29 -9.66 14.56 -4.88
CA LYS A 29 -9.21 14.18 -3.55
C LYS A 29 -8.10 13.14 -3.70
N ARG A 30 -7.04 13.28 -2.90
CA ARG A 30 -5.91 12.34 -2.86
C ARG A 30 -5.78 11.76 -1.47
N ASP A 31 -5.80 10.44 -1.38
CA ASP A 31 -5.63 9.69 -0.14
C ASP A 31 -4.43 8.75 -0.23
N PRO A 32 -3.76 8.45 0.90
CA PRO A 32 -2.78 7.36 0.94
C PRO A 32 -3.46 6.04 0.63
N GLY A 33 -2.86 5.24 -0.25
CA GLY A 33 -3.39 3.97 -0.70
C GLY A 33 -2.41 2.80 -0.49
N GLY A 34 -2.96 1.59 -0.56
CA GLY A 34 -2.29 0.32 -0.28
C GLY A 34 -2.84 -0.35 0.97
N GLY A 35 -3.02 -1.68 0.92
CA GLY A 35 -3.75 -2.40 1.96
C GLY A 35 -3.18 -2.21 3.36
N GLY A 36 -1.88 -2.46 3.56
CA GLY A 36 -1.25 -2.28 4.86
C GLY A 36 -1.26 -0.82 5.34
N ILE A 37 -1.14 0.17 4.44
CA ILE A 37 -1.29 1.59 4.76
C ILE A 37 -2.71 1.87 5.26
N ASN A 38 -3.73 1.33 4.59
CA ASN A 38 -5.11 1.51 5.02
C ASN A 38 -5.36 0.90 6.40
N VAL A 39 -4.76 -0.25 6.70
CA VAL A 39 -4.79 -0.85 8.04
C VAL A 39 -4.13 0.08 9.07
N ALA A 40 -2.95 0.62 8.78
CA ALA A 40 -2.26 1.56 9.69
C ALA A 40 -3.14 2.78 10.00
N ARG A 41 -3.75 3.38 8.98
CA ARG A 41 -4.65 4.53 9.13
C ARG A 41 -5.86 4.21 10.04
N VAL A 42 -6.46 3.03 9.86
CA VAL A 42 -7.59 2.59 10.70
C VAL A 42 -7.15 2.33 12.14
N VAL A 43 -6.06 1.61 12.35
CA VAL A 43 -5.52 1.34 13.70
C VAL A 43 -5.20 2.64 14.43
N HIS A 44 -4.54 3.59 13.76
CA HIS A 44 -4.22 4.89 14.33
C HIS A 44 -5.50 5.68 14.72
N ARG A 45 -6.51 5.72 13.85
CA ARG A 45 -7.81 6.38 14.14
C ARG A 45 -8.56 5.77 15.32
N LEU A 46 -8.33 4.48 15.58
CA LEU A 46 -8.89 3.77 16.73
C LEU A 46 -8.03 3.94 18.01
N GLY A 47 -6.97 4.76 17.96
CA GLY A 47 -6.07 5.02 19.08
C GLY A 47 -5.03 3.92 19.31
N GLY A 48 -4.82 3.02 18.35
CA GLY A 48 -3.77 2.01 18.42
C GLY A 48 -2.42 2.55 18.02
N ASP A 49 -1.36 2.01 18.63
CA ASP A 49 0.02 2.28 18.28
C ASP A 49 0.41 1.47 17.03
N VAL A 50 0.88 2.15 15.98
CA VAL A 50 1.14 1.54 14.68
C VAL A 50 2.17 2.31 13.86
N ALA A 51 3.04 1.58 13.16
CA ALA A 51 3.91 2.12 12.12
C ALA A 51 3.63 1.46 10.77
N ALA A 52 3.77 2.21 9.68
CA ALA A 52 3.64 1.74 8.31
C ALA A 52 5.01 1.64 7.65
N ILE A 53 5.37 0.45 7.14
CA ILE A 53 6.60 0.19 6.39
C ILE A 53 6.24 0.02 4.92
N TYR A 54 6.85 0.83 4.05
CA TYR A 54 6.55 0.81 2.62
C TYR A 54 7.69 1.40 1.77
N PRO A 55 7.88 0.96 0.51
CA PRO A 55 8.80 1.59 -0.43
C PRO A 55 8.14 2.81 -1.07
N THR A 56 8.91 3.85 -1.36
CA THR A 56 8.45 5.00 -2.14
C THR A 56 9.52 5.53 -3.08
N GLY A 57 9.09 6.05 -4.22
CA GLY A 57 9.95 6.74 -5.17
C GLY A 57 9.24 7.87 -5.91
N GLY A 58 10.01 8.79 -6.42
CA GLY A 58 9.55 9.90 -7.24
C GLY A 58 8.70 10.95 -6.52
N ALA A 59 7.98 11.75 -7.30
CA ALA A 59 7.14 12.83 -6.80
C ALA A 59 5.90 12.31 -6.07
N ILE A 60 5.30 11.23 -6.58
CA ILE A 60 4.11 10.59 -5.98
C ILE A 60 4.47 9.91 -4.67
N GLY A 61 5.64 9.29 -4.56
CA GLY A 61 6.13 8.74 -3.30
C GLY A 61 6.30 9.82 -2.21
N LYS A 62 6.85 10.98 -2.57
CA LYS A 62 6.92 12.14 -1.66
C LYS A 62 5.53 12.65 -1.26
N LEU A 63 4.57 12.63 -2.19
CA LEU A 63 3.19 13.00 -1.90
C LEU A 63 2.56 12.01 -0.92
N LEU A 64 2.70 10.71 -1.15
CA LEU A 64 2.21 9.66 -0.27
C LEU A 64 2.72 9.85 1.16
N HIS A 65 4.02 10.06 1.32
CA HIS A 65 4.63 10.27 2.63
C HIS A 65 4.04 11.49 3.34
N ARG A 66 3.94 12.64 2.66
CA ARG A 66 3.31 13.84 3.22
C ARG A 66 1.84 13.66 3.60
N LEU A 67 1.10 12.84 2.86
CA LEU A 67 -0.30 12.54 3.20
C LEU A 67 -0.38 11.74 4.51
N LEU A 68 0.50 10.76 4.71
CA LEU A 68 0.58 9.97 5.94
C LEU A 68 1.07 10.79 7.13
N GLU A 69 2.07 11.67 6.94
CA GLU A 69 2.51 12.60 7.97
C GLU A 69 1.37 13.51 8.47
N ARG A 70 0.54 14.02 7.56
CA ARG A 70 -0.63 14.85 7.92
C ARG A 70 -1.68 14.08 8.72
N GLU A 71 -1.77 12.76 8.54
CA GLU A 71 -2.65 11.88 9.33
C GLU A 71 -1.99 11.42 10.64
N GLY A 72 -0.74 11.82 10.91
CA GLY A 72 -0.01 11.41 12.11
C GLY A 72 0.47 9.96 12.10
N ILE A 73 0.59 9.34 10.93
CA ILE A 73 1.03 7.95 10.80
C ILE A 73 2.55 7.85 10.83
N ASP A 74 3.09 7.11 11.78
CA ASP A 74 4.51 6.78 11.81
C ASP A 74 4.90 5.96 10.59
N SER A 75 5.82 6.51 9.80
CA SER A 75 6.20 5.95 8.50
C SER A 75 7.67 5.54 8.48
N ILE A 76 7.92 4.28 8.16
CA ILE A 76 9.25 3.72 7.93
C ILE A 76 9.41 3.48 6.43
N VAL A 77 10.03 4.44 5.78
CA VAL A 77 10.13 4.48 4.32
C VAL A 77 11.43 3.85 3.86
N THR A 78 11.36 3.08 2.77
CA THR A 78 12.53 2.65 1.99
C THR A 78 12.52 3.33 0.62
N PRO A 79 13.66 3.83 0.15
CA PRO A 79 13.72 4.49 -1.14
C PRO A 79 13.54 3.48 -2.28
N SER A 80 12.78 3.88 -3.30
CA SER A 80 12.67 3.17 -4.57
C SER A 80 13.12 4.08 -5.73
N HIS A 81 13.76 3.48 -6.72
CA HIS A 81 14.20 4.17 -7.94
C HIS A 81 13.04 4.45 -8.91
N VAL A 82 11.91 3.76 -8.71
CA VAL A 82 10.74 3.90 -9.56
C VAL A 82 9.67 4.76 -8.91
N GLU A 83 8.85 5.40 -9.73
CA GLU A 83 7.72 6.22 -9.27
C GLU A 83 6.70 5.36 -8.51
N THR A 84 6.24 5.84 -7.37
CA THR A 84 5.07 5.27 -6.68
C THR A 84 3.85 5.42 -7.57
N ARG A 85 3.03 4.36 -7.67
CA ARG A 85 1.85 4.37 -8.53
C ARG A 85 0.73 5.26 -8.00
N GLU A 86 -0.16 5.65 -8.90
CA GLU A 86 -1.45 6.24 -8.57
C GLU A 86 -2.57 5.28 -8.99
N ASN A 87 -3.65 5.26 -8.24
CA ASN A 87 -4.91 4.68 -8.68
C ASN A 87 -5.92 5.80 -8.91
N PHE A 88 -6.87 5.58 -9.80
CA PHE A 88 -7.88 6.58 -10.12
C PHE A 88 -9.27 5.99 -9.96
N THR A 89 -10.15 6.70 -9.26
CA THR A 89 -11.57 6.33 -9.09
C THR A 89 -12.45 7.49 -9.47
N ALA A 90 -13.34 7.27 -10.42
CA ALA A 90 -14.42 8.20 -10.76
C ALA A 90 -15.72 7.69 -10.15
N PHE A 91 -16.40 8.54 -9.38
CA PHE A 91 -17.78 8.31 -8.93
C PHE A 91 -18.74 9.01 -9.88
N GLU A 92 -19.62 8.25 -10.50
CA GLU A 92 -20.66 8.76 -11.40
C GLU A 92 -21.88 9.14 -10.57
N GLU A 93 -22.25 10.42 -10.60
CA GLU A 93 -23.31 10.95 -9.75
C GLU A 93 -24.72 10.49 -10.20
N GLU A 94 -24.94 10.34 -11.50
CA GLU A 94 -26.26 9.94 -12.04
C GLU A 94 -26.62 8.48 -11.70
N SER A 95 -25.66 7.57 -11.79
CA SER A 95 -25.91 6.13 -11.55
C SER A 95 -25.51 5.66 -10.15
N GLY A 96 -24.69 6.43 -9.43
CA GLY A 96 -24.10 6.03 -8.17
C GLY A 96 -22.99 4.96 -8.32
N LEU A 97 -22.53 4.68 -9.53
CA LEU A 97 -21.50 3.69 -9.82
C LEU A 97 -20.10 4.26 -9.63
N GLN A 98 -19.13 3.37 -9.37
CA GLN A 98 -17.72 3.71 -9.31
C GLN A 98 -16.93 3.02 -10.42
N TYR A 99 -16.10 3.79 -11.10
CA TYR A 99 -15.15 3.29 -12.08
C TYR A 99 -13.75 3.38 -11.48
N ARG A 100 -13.15 2.22 -11.22
CA ARG A 100 -11.84 2.12 -10.55
C ARG A 100 -10.77 1.65 -11.52
N PHE A 101 -9.75 2.48 -11.71
CA PHE A 101 -8.58 2.18 -12.53
C PHE A 101 -7.40 1.91 -11.59
N VAL A 102 -7.08 0.63 -11.42
CA VAL A 102 -6.00 0.20 -10.54
C VAL A 102 -4.78 -0.10 -11.40
N LEU A 103 -3.73 0.68 -11.22
CA LEU A 103 -2.49 0.51 -11.97
C LEU A 103 -1.60 -0.56 -11.31
N PRO A 104 -0.83 -1.33 -12.10
CA PRO A 104 -0.06 -2.48 -11.60
C PRO A 104 1.08 -2.10 -10.65
N GLY A 105 1.57 -0.89 -10.69
CA GLY A 105 2.79 -0.48 -10.02
C GLY A 105 4.03 -0.72 -10.88
N SER A 106 5.07 0.00 -10.55
CA SER A 106 6.36 -0.13 -11.22
C SER A 106 7.16 -1.33 -10.67
N PRO A 107 8.05 -1.93 -11.47
CA PRO A 107 8.90 -3.02 -11.01
C PRO A 107 9.76 -2.60 -9.81
N LEU A 108 9.74 -3.39 -8.74
CA LEU A 108 10.56 -3.16 -7.56
C LEU A 108 11.76 -4.12 -7.58
N HIS A 109 12.97 -3.57 -7.51
CA HIS A 109 14.19 -4.37 -7.57
C HIS A 109 14.49 -5.07 -6.23
N ARG A 110 15.24 -6.16 -6.31
CA ARG A 110 15.57 -6.98 -5.15
C ARG A 110 16.15 -6.20 -3.95
N PRO A 111 17.13 -5.30 -4.11
CA PRO A 111 17.65 -4.52 -2.98
C PRO A 111 16.58 -3.65 -2.30
N GLU A 112 15.58 -3.18 -3.03
CA GLU A 112 14.54 -2.27 -2.53
C GLU A 112 13.55 -3.00 -1.62
N TRP A 113 13.03 -4.15 -2.06
CA TRP A 113 12.11 -4.92 -1.22
C TRP A 113 12.83 -5.67 -0.09
N GLU A 114 14.11 -6.09 -0.27
CA GLU A 114 14.92 -6.62 0.82
C GLU A 114 15.13 -5.55 1.90
N ALA A 115 15.48 -4.33 1.53
CA ALA A 115 15.63 -3.21 2.47
C ALA A 115 14.34 -2.96 3.27
N MET A 116 13.15 -3.11 2.65
CA MET A 116 11.88 -3.02 3.35
C MET A 116 11.72 -4.14 4.40
N LEU A 117 12.10 -5.37 4.06
CA LEU A 117 12.06 -6.51 4.99
C LEU A 117 13.06 -6.35 6.14
N GLU A 118 14.23 -5.74 5.88
CA GLU A 118 15.21 -5.42 6.91
C GLU A 118 14.66 -4.39 7.90
N LYS A 119 13.88 -3.40 7.44
CA LYS A 119 13.20 -2.45 8.34
C LYS A 119 12.27 -3.14 9.31
N LEU A 120 11.56 -4.19 8.90
CA LEU A 120 10.72 -4.97 9.80
C LEU A 120 11.56 -5.64 10.92
N THR A 121 12.69 -6.24 10.56
CA THR A 121 13.54 -6.95 11.54
C THR A 121 14.38 -6.02 12.39
N GLY A 122 14.64 -4.80 11.93
CA GLY A 122 15.41 -3.77 12.62
C GLY A 122 14.58 -2.79 13.45
N LEU A 123 13.30 -3.08 13.70
CA LEU A 123 12.47 -2.23 14.54
C LEU A 123 13.03 -2.12 15.97
N PRO A 124 13.05 -0.92 16.57
CA PRO A 124 13.54 -0.74 17.94
C PRO A 124 12.70 -1.48 18.97
N GLU A 125 11.39 -1.59 18.71
CA GLU A 125 10.45 -2.34 19.52
C GLU A 125 9.85 -3.49 18.71
N LYS A 126 9.74 -4.65 19.35
CA LYS A 126 9.16 -5.83 18.71
C LYS A 126 7.65 -5.67 18.56
N PRO A 127 7.11 -5.75 17.34
CA PRO A 127 5.67 -5.66 17.14
C PRO A 127 4.97 -6.90 17.72
N ARG A 128 3.78 -6.72 18.29
CA ARG A 128 2.92 -7.82 18.70
C ARG A 128 2.20 -8.48 17.53
N ILE A 129 1.85 -7.66 16.54
CA ILE A 129 1.14 -8.05 15.33
C ILE A 129 1.82 -7.38 14.14
N VAL A 130 2.05 -8.15 13.09
CA VAL A 130 2.49 -7.66 11.78
C VAL A 130 1.35 -7.90 10.79
N VAL A 131 0.92 -6.86 10.10
CA VAL A 131 -0.08 -6.97 9.04
C VAL A 131 0.59 -6.65 7.71
N ALA A 132 0.55 -7.56 6.76
CA ALA A 132 0.98 -7.32 5.40
C ALA A 132 -0.20 -7.45 4.44
N SER A 133 -0.51 -6.37 3.73
CA SER A 133 -1.68 -6.33 2.86
C SER A 133 -1.42 -5.58 1.57
N GLY A 134 -1.92 -6.14 0.47
CA GLY A 134 -1.94 -5.57 -0.86
C GLY A 134 -1.44 -6.52 -1.95
N SER A 135 -1.37 -6.00 -3.17
CA SER A 135 -0.82 -6.72 -4.32
C SER A 135 0.71 -6.69 -4.32
N VAL A 136 1.31 -7.63 -5.03
CA VAL A 136 2.76 -7.70 -5.25
C VAL A 136 3.09 -6.99 -6.57
N PRO A 137 4.04 -6.03 -6.60
CA PRO A 137 4.44 -5.38 -7.84
C PRO A 137 5.36 -6.28 -8.68
N PRO A 138 5.53 -6.02 -9.98
CA PRO A 138 6.49 -6.74 -10.80
C PRO A 138 7.90 -6.72 -10.18
N GLY A 139 8.68 -7.79 -10.37
CA GLY A 139 10.06 -7.91 -9.87
C GLY A 139 10.17 -8.39 -8.42
N VAL A 140 9.07 -8.47 -7.69
CA VAL A 140 9.01 -9.06 -6.35
C VAL A 140 8.54 -10.52 -6.46
N PRO A 141 9.19 -11.47 -5.80
CA PRO A 141 8.82 -12.88 -5.88
C PRO A 141 7.49 -13.18 -5.19
N ASP A 142 6.78 -14.20 -5.68
CA ASP A 142 5.47 -14.60 -5.16
C ASP A 142 5.52 -15.06 -3.69
N ASP A 143 6.66 -15.53 -3.21
CA ASP A 143 6.85 -15.97 -1.82
C ASP A 143 7.21 -14.84 -0.83
N ILE A 144 7.12 -13.59 -1.26
CA ILE A 144 7.45 -12.42 -0.40
C ILE A 144 6.66 -12.41 0.91
N TYR A 145 5.37 -12.76 0.87
CA TYR A 145 4.52 -12.83 2.06
C TYR A 145 4.89 -13.99 2.98
N ALA A 146 5.37 -15.09 2.42
CA ALA A 146 5.95 -16.20 3.17
C ALA A 146 7.23 -15.76 3.90
N ASP A 147 8.11 -14.99 3.24
CA ASP A 147 9.31 -14.44 3.89
C ASP A 147 8.94 -13.44 5.00
N MET A 148 7.96 -12.57 4.77
CA MET A 148 7.42 -11.68 5.81
C MET A 148 6.92 -12.47 7.02
N THR A 149 6.24 -13.60 6.79
CA THR A 149 5.73 -14.49 7.86
C THR A 149 6.88 -15.08 8.66
N ARG A 150 7.90 -15.62 8.01
CA ARG A 150 9.10 -16.16 8.68
C ARG A 150 9.79 -15.10 9.55
N ARG A 151 9.90 -13.87 9.06
CA ARG A 151 10.50 -12.76 9.80
C ARG A 151 9.64 -12.34 11.00
N ALA A 152 8.33 -12.22 10.82
CA ALA A 152 7.40 -11.89 11.91
C ALA A 152 7.45 -12.95 13.03
N ARG A 153 7.47 -14.23 12.69
CA ARG A 153 7.63 -15.34 13.66
C ARG A 153 8.94 -15.23 14.44
N LYS A 154 10.06 -14.92 13.78
CA LYS A 154 11.36 -14.72 14.47
C LYS A 154 11.33 -13.56 15.47
N LEU A 155 10.47 -12.56 15.24
CA LEU A 155 10.25 -11.46 16.18
C LEU A 155 9.27 -11.83 17.32
N GLY A 156 8.61 -12.99 17.24
CA GLY A 156 7.55 -13.40 18.16
C GLY A 156 6.19 -12.74 17.87
N ALA A 157 6.03 -12.13 16.70
CA ALA A 157 4.80 -11.44 16.31
C ALA A 157 3.79 -12.38 15.65
N LYS A 158 2.50 -12.09 15.86
CA LYS A 158 1.43 -12.69 15.04
C LYS A 158 1.40 -12.04 13.67
N MET A 159 1.24 -12.87 12.62
CA MET A 159 1.15 -12.39 11.23
C MET A 159 -0.29 -12.41 10.74
N VAL A 160 -0.72 -11.33 10.10
CA VAL A 160 -1.99 -11.22 9.36
C VAL A 160 -1.66 -10.88 7.92
N ILE A 161 -2.19 -11.64 6.98
CA ILE A 161 -1.94 -11.45 5.54
C ILE A 161 -3.27 -11.23 4.83
N ASP A 162 -3.29 -10.21 3.96
CA ASP A 162 -4.37 -9.94 3.02
C ASP A 162 -3.78 -9.73 1.63
N THR A 163 -3.84 -10.74 0.82
CA THR A 163 -3.36 -10.76 -0.57
C THR A 163 -4.14 -11.78 -1.38
N SER A 164 -3.78 -11.98 -2.64
CA SER A 164 -4.46 -12.91 -3.53
C SER A 164 -3.49 -13.64 -4.46
N GLY A 165 -4.02 -14.63 -5.19
CA GLY A 165 -3.27 -15.35 -6.23
C GLY A 165 -2.09 -16.15 -5.69
N PRO A 166 -1.00 -16.26 -6.49
CA PRO A 166 0.19 -17.04 -6.13
C PRO A 166 0.81 -16.63 -4.79
N SER A 167 0.81 -15.35 -4.47
CA SER A 167 1.39 -14.83 -3.22
C SER A 167 0.61 -15.30 -1.99
N LEU A 168 -0.73 -15.40 -2.08
CA LEU A 168 -1.53 -15.99 -0.99
C LEU A 168 -1.24 -17.48 -0.86
N SER A 169 -1.19 -18.21 -1.98
CA SER A 169 -0.89 -19.65 -1.97
C SER A 169 0.47 -19.95 -1.35
N ALA A 170 1.49 -19.15 -1.67
CA ALA A 170 2.82 -19.29 -1.07
C ALA A 170 2.80 -19.00 0.45
N ALA A 171 2.06 -17.98 0.87
CA ALA A 171 1.97 -17.59 2.28
C ALA A 171 1.24 -18.62 3.16
N LEU A 172 0.26 -19.35 2.60
CA LEU A 172 -0.51 -20.38 3.32
C LEU A 172 0.31 -21.65 3.61
N ASN A 173 1.44 -21.83 2.94
CA ASN A 173 2.33 -22.98 3.14
C ASN A 173 3.36 -22.75 4.25
N GLU A 174 3.36 -21.56 4.89
CA GLU A 174 4.19 -21.20 6.03
C GLU A 174 3.40 -21.27 7.36
#